data_f825844fab19920890fb1594f9452801
#
_entry.id   f825844fab19920890fb1594f9452801
#
_cell.length_a   1.000
_cell.length_b   1.000
_cell.length_c   1.000
_cell.angle_alpha   90.00
_cell.angle_beta   90.00
_cell.angle_gamma   90.00
#
_symmetry.space_group_name_H-M   'P 1'
#
loop_
_entity.id
_entity.type
_entity.pdbx_description
1 polymer ?
#
loop_
_entity_poly.entity_id
_entity_poly.type
_entity_poly.pdbx_seq_one_letter_code
_entity_poly.pdbx_strand_id
1 'polypeptide(L)'
;MERRDPRPDDVVIDIKAAGICHSDIHTIRNEWGQAHFPLTVGHEIAGIVEAVGSEVTKYKPGDRVGVGCLVNSCGHCEQCEAGEEQACLNGPVGTYNAHDVDGSITQGGYSQKIVVNERFVCRIPDSLDFVEADPLLCAGITTYSPIAQWNVGPGQKVAV
;
A
#
# COMPACT_ATOMS: atom_id res chain seq x y z
N MET A 1 -14.38 -3.78 12.76
CA MET A 1 -13.05 -4.39 12.84
C MET A 1 -12.14 -3.42 13.57
N GLU A 2 -11.38 -3.90 14.52
CA GLU A 2 -10.39 -3.13 15.27
C GLU A 2 -9.05 -3.21 14.54
N ARG A 3 -8.32 -2.10 14.46
CA ARG A 3 -6.96 -2.07 13.93
C ARG A 3 -5.98 -2.37 15.05
N ARG A 4 -4.82 -2.94 14.69
CA ARG A 4 -3.72 -3.09 15.64
C ARG A 4 -3.22 -1.74 16.13
N ASP A 5 -2.59 -1.73 17.29
CA ASP A 5 -1.88 -0.56 17.77
C ASP A 5 -0.69 -0.20 16.84
N PRO A 6 -0.41 1.10 16.65
CA PRO A 6 0.71 1.53 15.84
C PRO A 6 2.05 1.19 16.51
N ARG A 7 3.00 0.67 15.75
CA ARG A 7 4.40 0.50 16.13
C ARG A 7 5.13 1.84 16.10
N PRO A 8 6.37 1.93 16.63
CA PRO A 8 7.13 3.18 16.62
C PRO A 8 7.35 3.78 15.21
N ASP A 9 7.43 2.97 14.18
CA ASP A 9 7.67 3.35 12.78
C ASP A 9 6.40 3.36 11.91
N ASP A 10 5.21 3.27 12.52
CA ASP A 10 3.94 3.27 11.82
C ASP A 10 3.30 4.65 11.70
N VAL A 11 2.54 4.80 10.62
CA VAL A 11 1.65 5.93 10.34
C VAL A 11 0.20 5.46 10.44
N VAL A 12 -0.61 6.18 11.20
CA VAL A 12 -2.07 6.00 11.26
C VAL A 12 -2.71 6.95 10.26
N ILE A 13 -3.49 6.41 9.34
CA ILE A 13 -4.10 7.17 8.25
C ILE A 13 -5.63 7.13 8.38
N ASP A 14 -6.26 8.30 8.41
CA ASP A 14 -7.71 8.48 8.24
C ASP A 14 -8.01 8.45 6.74
N ILE A 15 -8.70 7.39 6.28
CA ILE A 15 -8.96 7.10 4.87
C ILE A 15 -10.04 8.03 4.35
N LYS A 16 -9.76 8.71 3.23
CA LYS A 16 -10.69 9.64 2.56
C LYS A 16 -11.25 9.07 1.26
N ALA A 17 -10.46 8.24 0.58
CA ALA A 17 -10.87 7.52 -0.61
C ALA A 17 -10.17 6.15 -0.67
N ALA A 18 -10.83 5.17 -1.27
CA ALA A 18 -10.26 3.85 -1.52
C ALA A 18 -10.82 3.30 -2.85
N GLY A 19 -9.97 3.20 -3.85
CA GLY A 19 -10.32 2.72 -5.18
C GLY A 19 -10.65 1.23 -5.19
N ILE A 20 -11.39 0.81 -6.23
CA ILE A 20 -11.79 -0.58 -6.44
C ILE A 20 -10.95 -1.18 -7.55
N CYS A 21 -10.15 -2.18 -7.22
CA CYS A 21 -9.34 -2.94 -8.15
C CYS A 21 -9.95 -4.34 -8.39
N HIS A 22 -9.69 -4.90 -9.57
CA HIS A 22 -10.11 -6.28 -9.86
C HIS A 22 -9.44 -7.31 -8.93
N SER A 23 -8.26 -6.98 -8.39
CA SER A 23 -7.56 -7.79 -7.40
C SER A 23 -8.38 -8.04 -6.12
N ASP A 24 -9.18 -7.05 -5.71
CA ASP A 24 -10.10 -7.20 -4.56
C ASP A 24 -11.15 -8.27 -4.85
N ILE A 25 -11.69 -8.28 -6.07
CA ILE A 25 -12.69 -9.26 -6.52
C ILE A 25 -12.07 -10.66 -6.58
N HIS A 26 -10.88 -10.82 -7.15
CA HIS A 26 -10.18 -12.09 -7.19
C HIS A 26 -9.95 -12.66 -5.78
N THR A 27 -9.55 -11.81 -4.84
CA THR A 27 -9.30 -12.24 -3.46
C THR A 27 -10.58 -12.70 -2.76
N ILE A 28 -11.67 -11.92 -2.81
CA ILE A 28 -12.93 -12.31 -2.14
C ILE A 28 -13.59 -13.54 -2.75
N ARG A 29 -13.27 -13.86 -4.02
CA ARG A 29 -13.72 -15.08 -4.71
C ARG A 29 -12.79 -16.29 -4.55
N ASN A 30 -11.68 -16.14 -3.80
CA ASN A 30 -10.63 -17.17 -3.66
C ASN A 30 -10.00 -17.61 -4.99
N GLU A 31 -9.95 -16.75 -5.99
CA GLU A 31 -9.40 -17.08 -7.30
C GLU A 31 -7.86 -17.11 -7.32
N TRP A 32 -7.22 -16.44 -6.35
CA TRP A 32 -5.76 -16.40 -6.17
C TRP A 32 -5.26 -17.20 -4.95
N GLY A 33 -6.09 -18.09 -4.44
CA GLY A 33 -5.84 -18.84 -3.22
C GLY A 33 -6.83 -18.52 -2.12
N GLN A 34 -6.67 -19.13 -0.97
CA GLN A 34 -7.61 -19.01 0.13
C GLN A 34 -7.51 -17.62 0.79
N ALA A 35 -8.61 -16.91 0.88
CA ALA A 35 -8.73 -15.69 1.67
C ALA A 35 -8.99 -16.01 3.15
N HIS A 36 -8.39 -15.23 4.04
CA HIS A 36 -8.52 -15.35 5.50
C HIS A 36 -9.72 -14.52 6.00
N PHE A 37 -10.92 -15.11 5.93
CA PHE A 37 -12.14 -14.44 6.40
C PHE A 37 -12.27 -14.46 7.94
N PRO A 38 -12.80 -13.36 8.58
CA PRO A 38 -13.35 -12.15 7.96
C PRO A 38 -12.25 -11.23 7.41
N LEU A 39 -12.42 -10.73 6.18
CA LEU A 39 -11.43 -9.96 5.45
C LEU A 39 -12.00 -8.63 4.94
N THR A 40 -11.28 -7.55 5.16
CA THR A 40 -11.49 -6.25 4.50
C THR A 40 -10.44 -6.13 3.40
N VAL A 41 -10.87 -5.94 2.15
CA VAL A 41 -10.01 -5.70 0.99
C VAL A 41 -9.83 -4.20 0.72
N GLY A 42 -9.19 -3.82 -0.40
CA GLY A 42 -8.89 -2.45 -0.81
C GLY A 42 -7.42 -2.09 -0.58
N HIS A 43 -6.74 -1.70 -1.65
CA HIS A 43 -5.29 -1.39 -1.66
C HIS A 43 -4.95 -0.17 -2.52
N GLU A 44 -5.92 0.62 -2.86
CA GLU A 44 -5.76 1.92 -3.52
C GLU A 44 -6.26 2.98 -2.54
N ILE A 45 -5.46 3.32 -1.53
CA ILE A 45 -5.89 4.05 -0.34
C ILE A 45 -5.31 5.46 -0.36
N ALA A 46 -6.17 6.47 -0.31
CA ALA A 46 -5.78 7.86 -0.16
C ALA A 46 -6.39 8.47 1.12
N GLY A 47 -5.61 9.24 1.88
CA GLY A 47 -6.09 9.78 3.14
C GLY A 47 -5.16 10.81 3.77
N ILE A 48 -5.42 11.07 5.05
CA ILE A 48 -4.70 12.05 5.85
C ILE A 48 -4.07 11.35 7.04
N VAL A 49 -2.82 11.68 7.33
CA VAL A 49 -2.13 11.20 8.53
C VAL A 49 -2.85 11.74 9.77
N GLU A 50 -3.34 10.84 10.61
CA GLU A 50 -3.98 11.17 11.89
C GLU A 50 -2.96 11.18 13.03
N ALA A 51 -2.09 10.17 13.07
CA ALA A 51 -1.05 10.03 14.08
C ALA A 51 0.17 9.31 13.50
N VAL A 52 1.30 9.45 14.17
CA VAL A 52 2.56 8.81 13.81
C VAL A 52 3.22 8.20 15.04
N GLY A 53 3.94 7.09 14.84
CA GLY A 53 4.77 6.48 15.85
C GLY A 53 6.00 7.33 16.19
N SER A 54 6.66 7.01 17.29
CA SER A 54 7.76 7.81 17.86
C SER A 54 9.03 7.85 16.99
N GLU A 55 9.19 6.90 16.06
CA GLU A 55 10.35 6.79 15.17
C GLU A 55 10.04 7.26 13.73
N VAL A 56 8.81 7.64 13.44
CA VAL A 56 8.41 8.17 12.14
C VAL A 56 9.07 9.52 11.90
N THR A 57 9.76 9.64 10.76
CA THR A 57 10.51 10.84 10.37
C THR A 57 10.01 11.49 9.10
N LYS A 58 9.30 10.74 8.23
CA LYS A 58 8.89 11.20 6.89
C LYS A 58 7.56 11.94 6.90
N TYR A 59 6.71 11.71 7.90
CA TYR A 59 5.32 12.18 7.94
C TYR A 59 4.96 12.79 9.29
N LYS A 60 3.91 13.62 9.27
CA LYS A 60 3.30 14.23 10.46
C LYS A 60 1.78 14.27 10.31
N PRO A 61 1.02 14.41 11.40
CA PRO A 61 -0.43 14.62 11.33
C PRO A 61 -0.81 15.77 10.39
N GLY A 62 -1.80 15.53 9.56
CA GLY A 62 -2.28 16.46 8.53
C GLY A 62 -1.67 16.24 7.14
N ASP A 63 -0.59 15.48 6.99
CA ASP A 63 0.00 15.19 5.67
C ASP A 63 -0.98 14.36 4.82
N ARG A 64 -1.04 14.68 3.52
CA ARG A 64 -1.82 13.95 2.52
C ARG A 64 -1.00 12.76 2.01
N VAL A 65 -1.53 11.56 2.14
CA VAL A 65 -0.79 10.32 1.89
C VAL A 65 -1.62 9.25 1.21
N GLY A 66 -0.93 8.31 0.58
CA GLY A 66 -1.52 7.13 -0.03
C GLY A 66 -0.78 5.85 0.32
N VAL A 67 -1.48 4.73 0.18
CA VAL A 67 -0.97 3.38 0.37
C VAL A 67 -1.43 2.50 -0.77
N GLY A 68 -0.48 1.79 -1.38
CA GLY A 68 -0.73 0.86 -2.47
C GLY A 68 -0.87 -0.60 -2.03
N CYS A 69 -0.26 -1.48 -2.81
CA CYS A 69 -0.42 -2.94 -2.64
C CYS A 69 0.36 -3.54 -1.46
N LEU A 70 1.30 -2.81 -0.86
CA LEU A 70 2.16 -3.29 0.22
C LEU A 70 2.09 -2.37 1.44
N VAL A 71 2.20 -2.96 2.63
CA VAL A 71 2.16 -2.24 3.92
C VAL A 71 3.37 -2.51 4.80
N ASN A 72 4.16 -3.54 4.50
CA ASN A 72 5.33 -3.90 5.29
C ASN A 72 6.30 -4.81 4.52
N SER A 73 7.48 -5.03 5.09
CA SER A 73 8.48 -6.01 4.67
C SER A 73 9.35 -6.40 5.87
N CYS A 74 10.31 -7.30 5.72
CA CYS A 74 11.20 -7.64 6.83
C CYS A 74 12.15 -6.51 7.25
N GLY A 75 12.44 -5.56 6.34
CA GLY A 75 13.24 -4.38 6.62
C GLY A 75 14.76 -4.58 6.75
N HIS A 76 15.27 -5.85 6.70
CA HIS A 76 16.66 -6.17 7.02
C HIS A 76 17.34 -7.14 6.05
N CYS A 77 16.67 -7.64 5.01
CA CYS A 77 17.31 -8.41 3.96
C CYS A 77 17.99 -7.49 2.93
N GLU A 78 18.88 -8.03 2.12
CA GLU A 78 19.63 -7.25 1.13
C GLU A 78 18.75 -6.43 0.18
N GLN A 79 17.56 -6.94 -0.18
CA GLN A 79 16.61 -6.22 -1.03
C GLN A 79 15.98 -5.03 -0.28
N CYS A 80 15.57 -5.24 0.97
CA CYS A 80 15.01 -4.16 1.79
C CYS A 80 16.05 -3.08 2.11
N GLU A 81 17.30 -3.46 2.37
CA GLU A 81 18.40 -2.52 2.59
C GLU A 81 18.78 -1.74 1.32
N ALA A 82 18.56 -2.33 0.14
CA ALA A 82 18.73 -1.68 -1.15
C ALA A 82 17.54 -0.77 -1.56
N GLY A 83 16.44 -0.73 -0.78
CA GLY A 83 15.23 0.02 -1.12
C GLY A 83 14.32 -0.69 -2.13
N GLU A 84 14.45 -2.02 -2.25
CA GLU A 84 13.69 -2.89 -3.15
C GLU A 84 12.74 -3.79 -2.35
N GLU A 85 11.98 -3.21 -1.43
CA GLU A 85 11.11 -3.91 -0.47
C GLU A 85 10.07 -4.81 -1.16
N GLN A 86 9.65 -4.48 -2.39
CA GLN A 86 8.76 -5.32 -3.21
C GLN A 86 9.39 -6.68 -3.56
N ALA A 87 10.73 -6.77 -3.53
CA ALA A 87 11.50 -8.00 -3.74
C ALA A 87 12.03 -8.59 -2.43
N CYS A 88 11.42 -8.28 -1.29
CA CYS A 88 11.82 -8.78 0.02
C CYS A 88 12.00 -10.30 0.02
N LEU A 89 13.17 -10.79 0.44
CA LEU A 89 13.50 -12.23 0.45
C LEU A 89 12.65 -13.05 1.41
N ASN A 90 12.08 -12.41 2.44
CA ASN A 90 11.16 -13.03 3.39
C ASN A 90 9.68 -12.85 2.98
N GLY A 91 9.43 -12.31 1.78
CA GLY A 91 8.13 -11.96 1.27
C GLY A 91 7.70 -10.55 1.69
N PRO A 92 7.28 -9.69 0.74
CA PRO A 92 6.65 -8.42 1.06
C PRO A 92 5.25 -8.67 1.65
N VAL A 93 4.80 -7.77 2.53
CA VAL A 93 3.49 -7.88 3.19
C VAL A 93 2.45 -7.10 2.40
N GLY A 94 1.47 -7.80 1.86
CA GLY A 94 0.34 -7.20 1.14
C GLY A 94 -0.57 -6.38 2.05
N THR A 95 -1.26 -5.41 1.47
CA THR A 95 -2.15 -4.48 2.18
C THR A 95 -3.32 -5.19 2.85
N TYR A 96 -3.74 -6.32 2.31
CA TYR A 96 -4.72 -7.22 2.91
C TYR A 96 -4.39 -8.69 2.60
N ASN A 97 -5.01 -9.61 3.34
CA ASN A 97 -4.91 -11.07 3.17
C ASN A 97 -3.48 -11.62 3.24
N ALA A 98 -2.59 -10.93 3.90
CA ALA A 98 -1.20 -11.36 4.11
C ALA A 98 -0.90 -11.48 5.61
N HIS A 99 0.08 -12.30 5.96
CA HIS A 99 0.63 -12.31 7.31
C HIS A 99 1.61 -11.14 7.48
N ASP A 100 1.33 -10.25 8.43
CA ASP A 100 2.28 -9.21 8.82
C ASP A 100 3.41 -9.82 9.67
N VAL A 101 4.45 -9.04 9.95
CA VAL A 101 5.63 -9.46 10.72
C VAL A 101 5.32 -9.94 12.15
N ASP A 102 4.15 -9.58 12.69
CA ASP A 102 3.65 -10.06 14.00
C ASP A 102 2.72 -11.29 13.87
N GLY A 103 2.51 -11.80 12.65
CA GLY A 103 1.65 -12.93 12.36
C GLY A 103 0.16 -12.59 12.22
N SER A 104 -0.25 -11.34 12.43
CA SER A 104 -1.63 -10.91 12.19
C SER A 104 -1.96 -10.88 10.70
N ILE A 105 -3.25 -11.05 10.36
CA ILE A 105 -3.70 -10.94 8.97
C ILE A 105 -3.98 -9.46 8.64
N THR A 106 -3.31 -8.95 7.61
CA THR A 106 -3.51 -7.58 7.14
C THR A 106 -4.92 -7.37 6.59
N GLN A 107 -5.43 -6.16 6.80
CA GLN A 107 -6.79 -5.74 6.46
C GLN A 107 -6.73 -4.46 5.64
N GLY A 108 -7.39 -4.42 4.51
CA GLY A 108 -7.31 -3.36 3.51
C GLY A 108 -8.12 -2.09 3.80
N GLY A 109 -8.22 -1.26 2.78
CA GLY A 109 -8.66 0.13 2.86
C GLY A 109 -10.17 0.36 2.84
N TYR A 110 -11.01 -0.66 2.64
CA TYR A 110 -12.47 -0.45 2.76
C TYR A 110 -12.90 -0.33 4.21
N SER A 111 -12.33 0.65 4.88
CA SER A 111 -12.48 0.94 6.30
C SER A 111 -12.18 2.42 6.54
N GLN A 112 -12.36 2.88 7.76
CA GLN A 112 -12.14 4.29 8.12
C GLN A 112 -10.66 4.63 8.31
N LYS A 113 -9.86 3.67 8.79
CA LYS A 113 -8.44 3.90 9.13
C LYS A 113 -7.57 2.73 8.71
N ILE A 114 -6.28 3.00 8.49
CA ILE A 114 -5.26 1.98 8.32
C ILE A 114 -3.99 2.35 9.09
N VAL A 115 -3.25 1.34 9.54
CA VAL A 115 -1.94 1.48 10.20
C VAL A 115 -0.89 0.84 9.31
N VAL A 116 0.12 1.62 8.90
CA VAL A 116 1.08 1.22 7.87
C VAL A 116 2.48 1.68 8.26
N ASN A 117 3.48 0.85 8.01
CA ASN A 117 4.88 1.25 8.15
C ASN A 117 5.21 2.46 7.25
N GLU A 118 5.94 3.46 7.76
CA GLU A 118 6.21 4.71 7.03
C GLU A 118 6.90 4.51 5.67
N ARG A 119 7.60 3.39 5.46
CA ARG A 119 8.28 3.07 4.19
C ARG A 119 7.31 2.80 3.04
N PHE A 120 6.09 2.37 3.36
CA PHE A 120 5.06 1.99 2.39
C PHE A 120 4.00 3.07 2.19
N VAL A 121 4.23 4.25 2.74
CA VAL A 121 3.37 5.42 2.60
C VAL A 121 3.94 6.36 1.53
N CYS A 122 3.10 6.84 0.62
CA CYS A 122 3.45 7.79 -0.44
C CYS A 122 2.82 9.15 -0.16
N ARG A 123 3.50 10.26 -0.51
CA ARG A 123 2.90 11.61 -0.46
C ARG A 123 1.95 11.83 -1.62
N ILE A 124 0.79 12.43 -1.33
CA ILE A 124 -0.16 12.90 -2.35
C ILE A 124 -0.02 14.42 -2.43
N PRO A 125 0.27 14.98 -3.63
CA PRO A 125 0.33 16.43 -3.83
C PRO A 125 -1.00 17.12 -3.50
N ASP A 126 -0.94 18.35 -3.00
CA ASP A 126 -2.13 19.13 -2.67
C ASP A 126 -3.03 19.43 -3.89
N SER A 127 -2.42 19.44 -5.08
CA SER A 127 -3.13 19.68 -6.36
C SER A 127 -3.93 18.48 -6.87
N LEU A 128 -3.78 17.29 -6.26
CA LEU A 128 -4.46 16.06 -6.68
C LEU A 128 -5.55 15.69 -5.67
N ASP A 129 -6.79 15.48 -6.14
CA ASP A 129 -7.86 14.99 -5.28
C ASP A 129 -7.60 13.56 -4.81
N PHE A 130 -8.12 13.17 -3.64
CA PHE A 130 -7.95 11.81 -3.11
C PHE A 130 -8.55 10.75 -4.02
N VAL A 131 -9.72 11.03 -4.62
CA VAL A 131 -10.41 10.13 -5.56
C VAL A 131 -9.65 9.98 -6.88
N GLU A 132 -8.86 11.00 -7.27
CA GLU A 132 -8.00 10.93 -8.46
C GLU A 132 -6.66 10.24 -8.14
N ALA A 133 -6.21 10.32 -6.90
CA ALA A 133 -4.95 9.75 -6.44
C ALA A 133 -5.03 8.24 -6.20
N ASP A 134 -6.15 7.74 -5.69
CA ASP A 134 -6.26 6.35 -5.24
C ASP A 134 -5.95 5.31 -6.35
N PRO A 135 -6.47 5.38 -7.60
CA PRO A 135 -6.14 4.39 -8.62
C PRO A 135 -4.68 4.47 -9.08
N LEU A 136 -3.99 5.59 -8.86
CA LEU A 136 -2.56 5.71 -9.20
C LEU A 136 -1.68 4.81 -8.32
N LEU A 137 -2.15 4.43 -7.14
CA LEU A 137 -1.42 3.64 -6.15
C LEU A 137 -1.38 2.13 -6.48
N CYS A 138 -2.18 1.68 -7.43
CA CYS A 138 -2.13 0.33 -7.98
C CYS A 138 -2.01 0.36 -9.51
N ALA A 139 -3.08 0.68 -10.24
CA ALA A 139 -3.10 0.67 -11.71
C ALA A 139 -2.08 1.67 -12.28
N GLY A 140 -1.96 2.86 -11.69
CA GLY A 140 -1.03 3.90 -12.14
C GLY A 140 0.42 3.44 -12.06
N ILE A 141 0.89 2.99 -10.89
CA ILE A 141 2.28 2.52 -10.73
C ILE A 141 2.56 1.26 -11.56
N THR A 142 1.59 0.34 -11.65
CA THR A 142 1.71 -0.90 -12.42
C THR A 142 1.94 -0.63 -13.92
N THR A 143 1.29 0.38 -14.47
CA THR A 143 1.48 0.78 -15.88
C THR A 143 2.68 1.69 -16.08
N TYR A 144 2.98 2.58 -15.14
CA TYR A 144 4.09 3.53 -15.23
C TYR A 144 5.46 2.86 -15.04
N SER A 145 5.59 1.96 -14.06
CA SER A 145 6.86 1.34 -13.69
C SER A 145 7.59 0.68 -14.88
N PRO A 146 6.95 -0.23 -15.67
CA PRO A 146 7.64 -0.83 -16.81
C PRO A 146 7.99 0.19 -17.90
N ILE A 147 7.15 1.20 -18.13
CA ILE A 147 7.45 2.27 -19.09
C ILE A 147 8.72 3.02 -18.69
N ALA A 148 8.81 3.40 -17.40
CA ALA A 148 9.97 4.11 -16.87
C ALA A 148 11.22 3.22 -16.83
N GLN A 149 11.10 1.99 -16.33
CA GLN A 149 12.22 1.05 -16.17
C GLN A 149 12.87 0.67 -17.50
N TRP A 150 12.06 0.48 -18.55
CA TRP A 150 12.52 0.10 -19.88
C TRP A 150 12.74 1.30 -20.82
N ASN A 151 12.65 2.53 -20.31
CA ASN A 151 12.83 3.77 -21.07
C ASN A 151 11.94 3.79 -22.35
N VAL A 152 10.70 3.37 -22.21
CA VAL A 152 9.75 3.35 -23.35
C VAL A 152 9.38 4.78 -23.71
N GLY A 153 9.54 5.13 -24.99
CA GLY A 153 9.33 6.49 -25.48
C GLY A 153 8.59 6.55 -26.83
N PRO A 154 8.40 7.76 -27.36
CA PRO A 154 7.72 7.97 -28.65
C PRO A 154 8.29 7.13 -29.78
N GLY A 155 7.42 6.50 -30.56
CA GLY A 155 7.80 5.67 -31.71
C GLY A 155 8.09 4.20 -31.41
N GLN A 156 8.14 3.81 -30.15
CA GLN A 156 8.28 2.41 -29.74
C GLN A 156 6.93 1.69 -29.74
N LYS A 157 6.95 0.40 -30.04
CA LYS A 157 5.78 -0.46 -29.99
C LYS A 157 5.72 -1.17 -28.66
N VAL A 158 4.59 -1.07 -27.98
CA VAL A 158 4.31 -1.75 -26.71
C VAL A 158 3.15 -2.71 -26.93
N ALA A 159 3.28 -3.92 -26.38
CA ALA A 159 2.19 -4.90 -26.30
C ALA A 159 1.77 -5.10 -24.84
N VAL A 160 0.47 -5.19 -24.61
CA VAL A 160 -0.15 -5.44 -23.32
C VAL A 160 -0.91 -6.75 -23.38
#